data_c82ce3026b5ee94a71e5bc00eb71f2ac
#
_entry.id   c82ce3026b5ee94a71e5bc00eb71f2ac
#
_cell.length_a   1.000
_cell.length_b   1.000
_cell.length_c   1.000
_cell.angle_alpha   90.00
_cell.angle_beta   90.00
_cell.angle_gamma   90.00
#
_symmetry.space_group_name_H-M   'P 1'
#
loop_
_entity.id
_entity.type
_entity.pdbx_description
1 polymer ?
#
loop_
_entity_poly.entity_id
_entity_poly.type
_entity_poly.pdbx_seq_one_letter_code
_entity_poly.pdbx_strand_id
1 'polypeptide(L)'
;MPTQLARAVTRVTYGARQLPRVAWYLAHSLVLREIAQAVREREPPSTARRAHTAAPVPSRERIYADMAKLFFQDLANVEAGIYPMPADNDGSVSDLIHRSRLFFDDLPSIHQRRKRRAHSEVLNEATRRTRPRYYLQNFHYQSGGWLTEQSAELYDTQVEILFNGSANAIRRQALPQLHEVFAGWDQRKLRLIDIGCGTGRFIDSLKQVWPKLPVLGIDMSESYIKHARRHLQRRSRVHLSVANAESLPVAEDSQDALISTFLFHELPPKVRRTVVRECARVLKPGGRFILVDSLQRGDRPDYDGLLELFPQSYHEPYYRSYLDENFAALAGKYGFVHVRDVNAFISKIMVFDKR
;
A
#
# COMPACT_ATOMS: atom_id res chain seq x y z
N MET A 1 -32.55 7.69 6.10
CA MET A 1 -31.74 7.85 4.87
C MET A 1 -31.40 9.33 4.68
N PRO A 2 -30.19 9.71 4.23
CA PRO A 2 -29.89 11.11 3.97
C PRO A 2 -30.78 11.69 2.85
N THR A 3 -31.18 12.96 3.00
CA THR A 3 -31.98 13.66 1.98
C THR A 3 -31.20 13.81 0.66
N GLN A 4 -31.90 14.06 -0.45
CA GLN A 4 -31.26 14.32 -1.75
C GLN A 4 -30.24 15.47 -1.66
N LEU A 5 -30.58 16.55 -0.94
CA LEU A 5 -29.71 17.68 -0.69
C LEU A 5 -28.44 17.26 0.06
N ALA A 6 -28.56 16.46 1.12
CA ALA A 6 -27.41 15.97 1.89
C ALA A 6 -26.46 15.12 1.01
N ARG A 7 -26.99 14.27 0.13
CA ARG A 7 -26.18 13.51 -0.82
C ARG A 7 -25.48 14.42 -1.83
N ALA A 8 -26.16 15.42 -2.37
CA ALA A 8 -25.56 16.37 -3.30
C ALA A 8 -24.39 17.13 -2.62
N VAL A 9 -24.57 17.60 -1.41
CA VAL A 9 -23.52 18.26 -0.60
C VAL A 9 -22.34 17.29 -0.37
N THR A 10 -22.60 16.03 -0.02
CA THR A 10 -21.55 15.01 0.16
C THR A 10 -20.73 14.83 -1.12
N ARG A 11 -21.36 14.70 -2.28
CA ARG A 11 -20.69 14.53 -3.58
C ARG A 11 -19.82 15.72 -3.95
N VAL A 12 -20.36 16.94 -3.81
CA VAL A 12 -19.61 18.18 -4.08
C VAL A 12 -18.40 18.28 -3.15
N THR A 13 -18.59 18.04 -1.86
CA THR A 13 -17.52 18.10 -0.86
C THR A 13 -16.44 17.04 -1.12
N TYR A 14 -16.86 15.82 -1.47
CA TYR A 14 -15.94 14.73 -1.83
C TYR A 14 -15.10 15.12 -3.06
N GLY A 15 -15.76 15.59 -4.14
CA GLY A 15 -15.07 16.06 -5.35
C GLY A 15 -14.09 17.20 -5.05
N ALA A 16 -14.53 18.20 -4.27
CA ALA A 16 -13.67 19.34 -3.88
C ALA A 16 -12.41 18.92 -3.09
N ARG A 17 -12.46 17.80 -2.34
CA ARG A 17 -11.31 17.27 -1.61
C ARG A 17 -10.44 16.36 -2.47
N GLN A 18 -11.03 15.48 -3.28
CA GLN A 18 -10.27 14.46 -3.99
C GLN A 18 -9.69 14.97 -5.33
N LEU A 19 -10.43 15.79 -6.09
CA LEU A 19 -9.98 16.22 -7.41
C LEU A 19 -8.66 17.01 -7.41
N PRO A 20 -8.43 18.00 -6.52
CA PRO A 20 -7.15 18.70 -6.50
C PRO A 20 -5.97 17.77 -6.17
N ARG A 21 -6.19 16.82 -5.26
CA ARG A 21 -5.20 15.82 -4.86
C ARG A 21 -4.85 14.89 -6.03
N VAL A 22 -5.86 14.33 -6.67
CA VAL A 22 -5.67 13.46 -7.85
C VAL A 22 -4.97 14.23 -8.97
N ALA A 23 -5.38 15.46 -9.26
CA ALA A 23 -4.75 16.31 -10.27
C ALA A 23 -3.27 16.55 -9.98
N TRP A 24 -2.92 16.81 -8.71
CA TRP A 24 -1.53 16.99 -8.28
C TRP A 24 -0.64 15.78 -8.60
N TYR A 25 -1.04 14.59 -8.16
CA TYR A 25 -0.25 13.38 -8.37
C TYR A 25 -0.28 12.88 -9.82
N LEU A 26 -1.40 13.09 -10.53
CA LEU A 26 -1.48 12.79 -11.96
C LEU A 26 -0.53 13.68 -12.77
N ALA A 27 -0.41 14.97 -12.43
CA ALA A 27 0.54 15.87 -13.07
C ALA A 27 1.99 15.37 -12.92
N HIS A 28 2.37 14.87 -11.73
CA HIS A 28 3.69 14.25 -11.53
C HIS A 28 3.89 13.01 -12.42
N SER A 29 2.87 12.16 -12.53
CA SER A 29 2.93 10.98 -13.40
C SER A 29 3.09 11.35 -14.88
N LEU A 30 2.47 12.44 -15.33
CA LEU A 30 2.63 12.96 -16.70
C LEU A 30 4.06 13.48 -16.93
N VAL A 31 4.58 14.30 -16.01
CA VAL A 31 5.97 14.81 -16.08
C VAL A 31 6.98 13.68 -16.10
N LEU A 32 6.78 12.64 -15.27
CA LEU A 32 7.65 11.45 -15.28
C LEU A 32 7.67 10.74 -16.63
N ARG A 33 6.54 10.65 -17.31
CA ARG A 33 6.45 10.04 -18.64
C ARG A 33 7.24 10.84 -19.69
N GLU A 34 7.11 12.16 -19.67
CA GLU A 34 7.86 13.05 -20.55
C GLU A 34 9.38 12.93 -20.31
N ILE A 35 9.81 12.94 -19.03
CA ILE A 35 11.22 12.73 -18.68
C ILE A 35 11.69 11.34 -19.16
N ALA A 36 10.90 10.29 -18.91
CA ALA A 36 11.26 8.93 -19.31
C ALA A 36 11.31 8.78 -20.84
N GLN A 37 10.49 9.50 -21.59
CA GLN A 37 10.53 9.54 -23.04
C GLN A 37 11.77 10.27 -23.53
N ALA A 38 12.04 11.47 -23.04
CA ALA A 38 13.22 12.25 -23.40
C ALA A 38 14.54 11.52 -23.12
N VAL A 39 14.61 10.78 -21.99
CA VAL A 39 15.77 9.94 -21.67
C VAL A 39 15.91 8.80 -22.69
N ARG A 40 14.81 8.14 -23.06
CA ARG A 40 14.82 7.03 -24.04
C ARG A 40 15.26 7.47 -25.45
N GLU A 41 14.87 8.67 -25.85
CA GLU A 41 15.23 9.23 -27.16
C GLU A 41 16.74 9.57 -27.25
N ARG A 42 17.38 9.83 -26.11
CA ARG A 42 18.82 10.11 -26.02
C ARG A 42 19.70 8.86 -25.87
N GLU A 43 19.11 7.71 -25.51
CA GLU A 43 19.87 6.47 -25.34
C GLU A 43 20.03 5.73 -26.69
N PRO A 44 21.25 5.19 -26.98
CA PRO A 44 21.45 4.38 -28.17
C PRO A 44 20.52 3.17 -28.19
N PRO A 45 19.97 2.80 -29.36
CA PRO A 45 19.03 1.66 -29.49
C PRO A 45 19.58 0.32 -28.95
N SER A 46 20.92 0.13 -29.02
CA SER A 46 21.61 -1.09 -28.55
C SER A 46 21.63 -1.27 -27.04
N THR A 47 21.42 -0.19 -26.26
CA THR A 47 21.47 -0.22 -24.79
C THR A 47 20.07 -0.25 -24.15
N ALA A 48 19.04 0.09 -24.91
CA ALA A 48 17.66 0.14 -24.43
C ALA A 48 17.04 -1.25 -24.42
N ARG A 49 17.21 -2.00 -23.32
CA ARG A 49 16.42 -3.20 -23.07
C ARG A 49 14.98 -2.78 -22.77
N ARG A 50 14.12 -2.78 -23.79
CA ARG A 50 12.71 -2.43 -23.64
C ARG A 50 12.03 -3.49 -22.77
N ALA A 51 11.31 -3.04 -21.75
CA ALA A 51 10.35 -3.90 -21.04
C ALA A 51 9.32 -4.41 -22.06
N HIS A 52 9.10 -5.71 -22.10
CA HIS A 52 8.24 -6.38 -23.08
C HIS A 52 7.31 -7.36 -22.38
N THR A 53 6.08 -7.40 -22.87
CA THR A 53 5.08 -8.39 -22.50
C THR A 53 4.30 -8.84 -23.73
N ALA A 54 3.88 -10.10 -23.77
CA ALA A 54 2.91 -10.60 -24.73
C ALA A 54 1.47 -10.53 -24.20
N ALA A 55 1.30 -10.32 -22.89
CA ALA A 55 0.00 -10.20 -22.28
C ALA A 55 -0.65 -8.83 -22.56
N PRO A 56 -1.99 -8.73 -22.52
CA PRO A 56 -2.71 -7.49 -22.76
C PRO A 56 -2.29 -6.38 -21.77
N VAL A 57 -2.16 -5.16 -22.29
CA VAL A 57 -1.92 -3.96 -21.49
C VAL A 57 -3.13 -3.04 -21.66
N PRO A 58 -3.75 -2.56 -20.56
CA PRO A 58 -4.92 -1.69 -20.66
C PRO A 58 -4.60 -0.36 -21.31
N SER A 59 -5.56 0.20 -22.07
CA SER A 59 -5.42 1.55 -22.58
C SER A 59 -5.46 2.57 -21.43
N ARG A 60 -4.99 3.80 -21.70
CA ARG A 60 -5.01 4.89 -20.71
C ARG A 60 -6.44 5.23 -20.28
N GLU A 61 -7.36 5.26 -21.23
CA GLU A 61 -8.79 5.51 -21.01
C GLU A 61 -9.36 4.45 -20.06
N ARG A 62 -8.98 3.18 -20.27
CA ARG A 62 -9.38 2.07 -19.41
C ARG A 62 -8.84 2.24 -18.00
N ILE A 63 -7.57 2.60 -17.84
CA ILE A 63 -6.94 2.86 -16.53
C ILE A 63 -7.68 3.99 -15.79
N TYR A 64 -7.97 5.12 -16.47
CA TYR A 64 -8.66 6.23 -15.83
C TYR A 64 -10.14 5.91 -15.54
N ALA A 65 -10.82 5.16 -16.40
CA ALA A 65 -12.18 4.71 -16.12
C ALA A 65 -12.24 3.79 -14.89
N ASP A 66 -11.30 2.88 -14.73
CA ASP A 66 -11.26 1.98 -13.56
C ASP A 66 -10.82 2.71 -12.29
N MET A 67 -9.93 3.70 -12.39
CA MET A 67 -9.63 4.61 -11.28
C MET A 67 -10.86 5.43 -10.85
N ALA A 68 -11.66 5.93 -11.80
CA ALA A 68 -12.89 6.63 -11.49
C ALA A 68 -13.90 5.72 -10.74
N LYS A 69 -14.02 4.44 -11.15
CA LYS A 69 -14.86 3.46 -10.43
C LYS A 69 -14.43 3.29 -8.96
N LEU A 70 -13.12 3.28 -8.68
CA LEU A 70 -12.62 3.24 -7.32
C LEU A 70 -13.10 4.46 -6.51
N PHE A 71 -13.01 5.68 -7.06
CA PHE A 71 -13.47 6.88 -6.37
C PHE A 71 -14.99 6.92 -6.21
N PHE A 72 -15.76 6.37 -7.16
CA PHE A 72 -17.21 6.21 -7.00
C PHE A 72 -17.53 5.21 -5.88
N GLN A 73 -16.79 4.11 -5.75
CA GLN A 73 -16.94 3.17 -4.65
C GLN A 73 -16.57 3.80 -3.32
N ASP A 74 -15.47 4.58 -3.27
CA ASP A 74 -15.03 5.31 -2.09
C ASP A 74 -16.11 6.32 -1.64
N LEU A 75 -16.68 7.08 -2.57
CA LEU A 75 -17.82 7.98 -2.31
C LEU A 75 -19.06 7.23 -1.82
N ALA A 76 -19.40 6.09 -2.44
CA ALA A 76 -20.55 5.29 -2.02
C ALA A 76 -20.40 4.80 -0.57
N ASN A 77 -19.20 4.44 -0.15
CA ASN A 77 -18.91 4.07 1.24
C ASN A 77 -19.10 5.26 2.20
N VAL A 78 -18.75 6.49 1.78
CA VAL A 78 -19.02 7.72 2.55
C VAL A 78 -20.54 7.97 2.65
N GLU A 79 -21.26 7.86 1.52
CA GLU A 79 -22.72 8.05 1.48
C GLU A 79 -23.47 7.00 2.33
N ALA A 80 -22.92 5.78 2.41
CA ALA A 80 -23.44 4.71 3.26
C ALA A 80 -23.07 4.86 4.75
N GLY A 81 -22.22 5.84 5.10
CA GLY A 81 -21.79 6.07 6.49
C GLY A 81 -20.80 5.05 7.02
N ILE A 82 -20.16 4.25 6.14
CA ILE A 82 -19.13 3.28 6.54
C ILE A 82 -17.92 3.99 7.13
N TYR A 83 -17.55 5.13 6.55
CA TYR A 83 -16.54 6.03 7.09
C TYR A 83 -16.86 7.50 6.77
N PRO A 84 -16.35 8.45 7.58
CA PRO A 84 -16.58 9.86 7.36
C PRO A 84 -15.92 10.34 6.06
N MET A 85 -16.23 11.58 5.67
CA MET A 85 -15.56 12.26 4.55
C MET A 85 -14.04 12.18 4.71
N PRO A 86 -13.31 11.57 3.76
CA PRO A 86 -11.88 11.37 3.88
C PRO A 86 -11.11 12.68 4.11
N ALA A 87 -10.22 12.65 5.10
CA ALA A 87 -9.23 13.68 5.33
C ALA A 87 -7.86 13.11 4.94
N ASP A 88 -7.56 13.08 3.65
CA ASP A 88 -6.26 12.67 3.14
C ASP A 88 -5.24 13.76 3.48
N ASN A 89 -4.59 13.64 4.64
CA ASN A 89 -3.69 14.66 5.16
C ASN A 89 -2.30 14.52 4.52
N ASP A 90 -2.13 15.15 3.37
CA ASP A 90 -0.85 15.21 2.65
C ASP A 90 0.05 16.38 3.11
N GLY A 91 -0.31 17.06 4.20
CA GLY A 91 0.41 18.23 4.70
C GLY A 91 -0.01 19.53 4.05
N SER A 92 0.76 20.60 4.30
CA SER A 92 0.56 21.92 3.70
C SER A 92 1.01 21.93 2.23
N VAL A 93 0.64 22.98 1.50
CA VAL A 93 1.13 23.20 0.11
C VAL A 93 2.66 23.28 0.07
N SER A 94 3.29 23.89 1.07
CA SER A 94 4.76 23.92 1.17
C SER A 94 5.35 22.52 1.36
N ASP A 95 4.71 21.63 2.13
CA ASP A 95 5.15 20.25 2.31
C ASP A 95 5.02 19.47 1.01
N LEU A 96 3.93 19.65 0.25
CA LEU A 96 3.73 19.04 -1.06
C LEU A 96 4.82 19.48 -2.05
N ILE A 97 5.12 20.79 -2.13
CA ILE A 97 6.17 21.31 -3.01
C ILE A 97 7.54 20.78 -2.59
N HIS A 98 7.84 20.74 -1.29
CA HIS A 98 9.10 20.23 -0.76
C HIS A 98 9.30 18.76 -1.15
N ARG A 99 8.31 17.88 -0.91
CA ARG A 99 8.39 16.46 -1.29
C ARG A 99 8.44 16.26 -2.81
N SER A 100 7.76 17.12 -3.58
CA SER A 100 7.87 17.09 -5.04
C SER A 100 9.31 17.39 -5.50
N ARG A 101 9.95 18.40 -4.89
CA ARG A 101 11.36 18.70 -5.19
C ARG A 101 12.26 17.51 -4.84
N LEU A 102 12.17 16.98 -3.62
CA LEU A 102 12.95 15.81 -3.20
C LEU A 102 12.73 14.61 -4.13
N PHE A 103 11.49 14.39 -4.58
CA PHE A 103 11.15 13.32 -5.51
C PHE A 103 11.86 13.49 -6.87
N PHE A 104 11.82 14.67 -7.47
CA PHE A 104 12.48 14.94 -8.75
C PHE A 104 14.00 14.95 -8.63
N ASP A 105 14.54 15.40 -7.50
CA ASP A 105 15.98 15.41 -7.22
C ASP A 105 16.56 13.98 -7.09
N ASP A 106 15.77 12.99 -6.64
CA ASP A 106 16.20 11.59 -6.54
C ASP A 106 16.12 10.80 -7.88
N LEU A 107 15.35 11.28 -8.86
CA LEU A 107 15.17 10.58 -10.15
C LEU A 107 16.47 10.24 -10.90
N PRO A 108 17.47 11.12 -10.98
CA PRO A 108 18.74 10.78 -11.64
C PRO A 108 19.44 9.59 -10.99
N SER A 109 19.42 9.52 -9.65
CA SER A 109 20.00 8.44 -8.87
C SER A 109 19.26 7.12 -9.09
N ILE A 110 17.93 7.15 -9.09
CA ILE A 110 17.06 6.00 -9.41
C ILE A 110 17.34 5.51 -10.83
N HIS A 111 17.43 6.43 -11.80
CA HIS A 111 17.73 6.07 -13.20
C HIS A 111 19.09 5.40 -13.34
N GLN A 112 20.13 5.94 -12.69
CA GLN A 112 21.47 5.33 -12.71
C GLN A 112 21.47 3.94 -12.10
N ARG A 113 20.79 3.72 -10.94
CA ARG A 113 20.70 2.39 -10.33
C ARG A 113 19.94 1.42 -11.24
N ARG A 114 18.84 1.84 -11.84
CA ARG A 114 18.08 1.03 -12.81
C ARG A 114 18.96 0.60 -13.98
N LYS A 115 19.72 1.52 -14.57
CA LYS A 115 20.62 1.24 -15.68
C LYS A 115 21.71 0.24 -15.31
N ARG A 116 22.30 0.38 -14.13
CA ARG A 116 23.35 -0.51 -13.59
C ARG A 116 22.79 -1.77 -12.92
N ARG A 117 21.46 -1.88 -12.74
CA ARG A 117 20.81 -2.90 -11.91
C ARG A 117 21.37 -2.96 -10.48
N ALA A 118 21.80 -1.83 -9.95
CA ALA A 118 22.36 -1.70 -8.62
C ALA A 118 21.20 -1.61 -7.60
N HIS A 119 21.06 -2.65 -6.79
CA HIS A 119 19.97 -2.76 -5.82
C HIS A 119 20.43 -3.18 -4.43
N SER A 120 21.74 -3.20 -4.17
CA SER A 120 22.35 -3.68 -2.92
C SER A 120 23.10 -2.60 -2.16
N GLU A 121 22.83 -1.32 -2.42
CA GLU A 121 23.48 -0.17 -1.77
C GLU A 121 23.32 -0.22 -0.24
N VAL A 122 22.14 -0.65 0.24
CA VAL A 122 21.83 -0.73 1.66
C VAL A 122 22.38 -2.00 2.34
N LEU A 123 22.97 -2.91 1.58
CA LEU A 123 23.51 -4.16 2.09
C LEU A 123 25.00 -3.95 2.48
N ASN A 124 25.22 -3.63 3.73
CA ASN A 124 26.56 -3.50 4.31
C ASN A 124 26.70 -4.36 5.58
N GLU A 125 27.87 -4.38 6.20
CA GLU A 125 28.16 -5.23 7.36
C GLU A 125 27.27 -4.91 8.56
N ALA A 126 27.01 -3.63 8.83
CA ALA A 126 26.18 -3.20 9.96
C ALA A 126 24.70 -3.59 9.75
N THR A 127 24.14 -3.37 8.56
CA THR A 127 22.74 -3.70 8.25
C THR A 127 22.50 -5.22 8.22
N ARG A 128 23.47 -6.01 7.75
CA ARG A 128 23.40 -7.49 7.72
C ARG A 128 23.27 -8.12 9.10
N ARG A 129 23.77 -7.47 10.15
CA ARG A 129 23.69 -7.98 11.53
C ARG A 129 22.32 -7.75 12.17
N THR A 130 21.52 -6.82 11.63
CA THR A 130 20.29 -6.35 12.29
C THR A 130 19.03 -6.61 11.48
N ARG A 131 19.15 -6.94 10.20
CA ARG A 131 18.00 -7.11 9.29
C ARG A 131 18.16 -8.36 8.41
N PRO A 132 17.05 -9.00 8.02
CA PRO A 132 17.10 -10.14 7.10
C PRO A 132 17.56 -9.69 5.70
N ARG A 133 18.27 -10.55 5.01
CA ARG A 133 18.86 -10.23 3.70
C ARG A 133 17.83 -9.82 2.64
N TYR A 134 16.64 -10.42 2.67
CA TYR A 134 15.58 -10.10 1.70
C TYR A 134 15.10 -8.65 1.80
N TYR A 135 15.21 -8.04 2.98
CA TYR A 135 14.83 -6.66 3.23
C TYR A 135 15.91 -5.65 2.80
N LEU A 136 17.18 -6.07 2.75
CA LEU A 136 18.33 -5.21 2.49
C LEU A 136 18.57 -5.00 0.99
N GLN A 137 17.60 -4.41 0.33
CA GLN A 137 17.60 -4.11 -1.10
C GLN A 137 17.04 -2.71 -1.36
N ASN A 138 17.43 -2.12 -2.48
CA ASN A 138 16.84 -0.87 -2.96
C ASN A 138 15.59 -1.19 -3.78
N PHE A 139 14.49 -1.55 -3.11
CA PHE A 139 13.19 -1.70 -3.76
C PHE A 139 12.88 -0.45 -4.58
N HIS A 140 12.25 -0.60 -5.73
CA HIS A 140 12.00 0.47 -6.70
C HIS A 140 13.25 1.25 -7.15
N TYR A 141 14.46 0.76 -6.87
CA TYR A 141 15.73 1.47 -7.03
C TYR A 141 15.83 2.78 -6.22
N GLN A 142 14.97 2.97 -5.22
CA GLN A 142 15.00 4.19 -4.41
C GLN A 142 16.26 4.33 -3.56
N SER A 143 16.66 5.56 -3.30
CA SER A 143 17.83 5.87 -2.47
C SER A 143 17.60 5.45 -1.03
N GLY A 144 18.59 4.75 -0.44
CA GLY A 144 18.53 4.29 0.95
C GLY A 144 17.57 3.14 1.24
N GLY A 145 16.92 2.52 0.24
CA GLY A 145 15.95 1.46 0.43
C GLY A 145 14.86 1.88 1.44
N TRP A 146 14.47 0.97 2.35
CA TRP A 146 13.52 1.27 3.44
C TRP A 146 14.18 1.76 4.75
N LEU A 147 15.47 2.18 4.70
CA LEU A 147 16.26 2.41 5.90
C LEU A 147 16.46 3.88 6.28
N THR A 148 16.20 4.83 5.39
CA THR A 148 16.52 6.24 5.61
C THR A 148 15.28 7.09 5.92
N GLU A 149 15.47 8.21 6.66
CA GLU A 149 14.40 9.17 6.92
C GLU A 149 13.91 9.84 5.64
N GLN A 150 14.82 10.11 4.69
CA GLN A 150 14.46 10.66 3.37
C GLN A 150 13.55 9.69 2.60
N SER A 151 13.86 8.40 2.62
CA SER A 151 13.01 7.39 2.00
C SER A 151 11.61 7.38 2.63
N ALA A 152 11.52 7.41 3.96
CA ALA A 152 10.24 7.46 4.68
C ALA A 152 9.43 8.73 4.37
N GLU A 153 10.10 9.87 4.19
CA GLU A 153 9.46 11.13 3.83
C GLU A 153 8.89 11.13 2.40
N LEU A 154 9.62 10.49 1.47
CA LEU A 154 9.23 10.43 0.06
C LEU A 154 8.22 9.34 -0.24
N TYR A 155 8.16 8.29 0.57
CA TYR A 155 7.39 7.08 0.30
C TYR A 155 5.93 7.34 -0.10
N ASP A 156 5.21 8.11 0.71
CA ASP A 156 3.80 8.39 0.43
C ASP A 156 3.60 9.13 -0.90
N THR A 157 4.49 10.07 -1.22
CA THR A 157 4.47 10.82 -2.48
C THR A 157 4.78 9.89 -3.66
N GLN A 158 5.77 9.00 -3.54
CA GLN A 158 6.12 8.02 -4.56
C GLN A 158 4.96 7.06 -4.83
N VAL A 159 4.33 6.53 -3.78
CA VAL A 159 3.19 5.62 -3.90
C VAL A 159 1.98 6.33 -4.52
N GLU A 160 1.66 7.54 -4.08
CA GLU A 160 0.54 8.28 -4.68
C GLU A 160 0.79 8.64 -6.15
N ILE A 161 2.02 8.99 -6.54
CA ILE A 161 2.38 9.21 -7.95
C ILE A 161 2.21 7.90 -8.75
N LEU A 162 2.69 6.78 -8.22
CA LEU A 162 2.55 5.46 -8.87
C LEU A 162 1.07 5.10 -9.12
N PHE A 163 0.20 5.39 -8.16
CA PHE A 163 -1.24 5.12 -8.22
C PHE A 163 -2.06 6.32 -8.74
N ASN A 164 -1.44 7.35 -9.32
CA ASN A 164 -2.11 8.56 -9.84
C ASN A 164 -3.02 9.25 -8.81
N GLY A 165 -2.63 9.28 -7.54
CA GLY A 165 -3.38 9.90 -6.45
C GLY A 165 -4.49 9.03 -5.85
N SER A 166 -4.55 7.74 -6.17
CA SER A 166 -5.61 6.85 -5.71
C SER A 166 -5.22 5.88 -4.58
N ALA A 167 -3.96 5.89 -4.12
CA ALA A 167 -3.48 4.93 -3.14
C ALA A 167 -4.25 4.97 -1.81
N ASN A 168 -4.62 6.16 -1.31
CA ASN A 168 -5.42 6.26 -0.10
C ASN A 168 -6.85 5.74 -0.30
N ALA A 169 -7.46 5.98 -1.48
CA ALA A 169 -8.77 5.41 -1.81
C ALA A 169 -8.73 3.88 -1.88
N ILE A 170 -7.63 3.29 -2.40
CA ILE A 170 -7.39 1.83 -2.38
C ILE A 170 -7.33 1.32 -0.94
N ARG A 171 -6.50 1.94 -0.08
CA ARG A 171 -6.35 1.55 1.34
C ARG A 171 -7.69 1.57 2.07
N ARG A 172 -8.55 2.57 1.81
CA ARG A 172 -9.87 2.70 2.44
C ARG A 172 -10.84 1.60 2.07
N GLN A 173 -10.65 0.87 0.94
CA GLN A 173 -11.51 -0.26 0.60
C GLN A 173 -11.39 -1.44 1.58
N ALA A 174 -10.41 -1.44 2.47
CA ALA A 174 -10.34 -2.38 3.60
C ALA A 174 -11.31 -2.03 4.74
N LEU A 175 -11.69 -0.76 4.89
CA LEU A 175 -12.55 -0.30 6.00
C LEU A 175 -13.95 -0.93 5.99
N PRO A 176 -14.64 -1.10 4.84
CA PRO A 176 -15.91 -1.83 4.80
C PRO A 176 -15.77 -3.27 5.32
N GLN A 177 -14.66 -3.93 5.06
CA GLN A 177 -14.40 -5.31 5.48
C GLN A 177 -14.22 -5.41 7.01
N LEU A 178 -13.61 -4.39 7.62
CA LEU A 178 -13.53 -4.27 9.09
C LEU A 178 -14.87 -3.87 9.70
N HIS A 179 -15.64 -3.03 9.03
CA HIS A 179 -16.94 -2.58 9.51
C HIS A 179 -17.90 -3.76 9.75
N GLU A 180 -17.86 -4.77 8.89
CA GLU A 180 -18.69 -5.97 9.04
C GLU A 180 -18.44 -6.72 10.36
N VAL A 181 -17.18 -6.83 10.79
CA VAL A 181 -16.79 -7.59 11.98
C VAL A 181 -16.75 -6.74 13.25
N PHE A 182 -16.66 -5.41 13.11
CA PHE A 182 -16.62 -4.49 14.25
C PHE A 182 -17.99 -3.90 14.59
N ALA A 183 -19.00 -4.07 13.70
CA ALA A 183 -20.34 -3.56 13.93
C ALA A 183 -20.93 -4.10 15.25
N GLY A 184 -21.46 -3.20 16.06
CA GLY A 184 -22.07 -3.55 17.35
C GLY A 184 -21.09 -3.79 18.50
N TRP A 185 -19.77 -3.82 18.25
CA TRP A 185 -18.78 -3.99 19.30
C TRP A 185 -18.26 -2.68 19.88
N ASP A 186 -17.96 -2.68 21.16
CA ASP A 186 -17.22 -1.56 21.77
C ASP A 186 -15.78 -1.55 21.25
N GLN A 187 -15.47 -0.58 20.40
CA GLN A 187 -14.15 -0.44 19.78
C GLN A 187 -12.97 -0.42 20.77
N ARG A 188 -13.21 -0.06 22.05
CA ARG A 188 -12.18 -0.05 23.10
C ARG A 188 -11.73 -1.45 23.52
N LYS A 189 -12.56 -2.45 23.28
CA LYS A 189 -12.32 -3.86 23.61
C LYS A 189 -11.68 -4.64 22.47
N LEU A 190 -11.76 -4.12 21.27
CA LEU A 190 -11.15 -4.72 20.08
C LEU A 190 -9.64 -4.43 20.02
N ARG A 191 -8.91 -5.23 19.26
CA ARG A 191 -7.47 -5.12 19.02
C ARG A 191 -7.19 -5.35 17.53
N LEU A 192 -6.41 -4.47 16.93
CA LEU A 192 -6.01 -4.58 15.53
C LEU A 192 -4.49 -4.38 15.39
N ILE A 193 -3.88 -5.19 14.54
CA ILE A 193 -2.49 -4.96 14.07
C ILE A 193 -2.50 -4.56 12.62
N ASP A 194 -1.74 -3.52 12.28
CA ASP A 194 -1.34 -3.16 10.92
C ASP A 194 0.10 -3.63 10.68
N ILE A 195 0.24 -4.64 9.82
CA ILE A 195 1.49 -5.36 9.55
C ILE A 195 2.18 -4.73 8.35
N GLY A 196 3.39 -4.19 8.55
CA GLY A 196 4.06 -3.35 7.55
C GLY A 196 3.35 -2.00 7.44
N CYS A 197 3.10 -1.35 8.59
CA CYS A 197 2.29 -0.12 8.63
C CYS A 197 2.94 1.09 7.94
N GLY A 198 4.22 0.98 7.59
CA GLY A 198 4.97 2.03 6.91
C GLY A 198 4.87 3.37 7.64
N THR A 199 4.43 4.38 6.93
CA THR A 199 4.23 5.76 7.43
C THR A 199 2.91 5.97 8.18
N GLY A 200 2.09 4.91 8.35
CA GLY A 200 0.86 4.94 9.13
C GLY A 200 -0.38 5.45 8.38
N ARG A 201 -0.36 5.53 7.06
CA ARG A 201 -1.49 6.06 6.26
C ARG A 201 -2.78 5.30 6.43
N PHE A 202 -2.72 3.97 6.47
CA PHE A 202 -3.92 3.18 6.74
C PHE A 202 -4.42 3.39 8.16
N ILE A 203 -3.52 3.41 9.15
CA ILE A 203 -3.89 3.68 10.56
C ILE A 203 -4.58 5.03 10.69
N ASP A 204 -4.12 6.07 9.99
CA ASP A 204 -4.80 7.38 10.01
C ASP A 204 -6.25 7.30 9.52
N SER A 205 -6.49 6.62 8.39
CA SER A 205 -7.84 6.38 7.86
C SER A 205 -8.71 5.54 8.82
N LEU A 206 -8.14 4.49 9.40
CA LEU A 206 -8.79 3.63 10.38
C LEU A 206 -9.24 4.43 11.62
N LYS A 207 -8.39 5.32 12.12
CA LYS A 207 -8.66 6.15 13.30
C LYS A 207 -9.67 7.26 13.05
N GLN A 208 -9.99 7.58 11.81
CA GLN A 208 -11.10 8.46 11.47
C GLN A 208 -12.45 7.74 11.69
N VAL A 209 -12.49 6.42 11.52
CA VAL A 209 -13.69 5.59 11.71
C VAL A 209 -13.83 5.12 13.17
N TRP A 210 -12.75 4.58 13.72
CA TRP A 210 -12.70 4.02 15.07
C TRP A 210 -11.67 4.73 15.95
N PRO A 211 -11.96 5.97 16.42
CA PRO A 211 -10.99 6.77 17.17
C PRO A 211 -10.55 6.14 18.49
N LYS A 212 -11.36 5.26 19.08
CA LYS A 212 -11.07 4.60 20.37
C LYS A 212 -10.52 3.18 20.23
N LEU A 213 -10.41 2.65 18.99
CA LEU A 213 -9.83 1.33 18.72
C LEU A 213 -8.33 1.31 19.08
N PRO A 214 -7.87 0.41 19.95
CA PRO A 214 -6.44 0.14 20.13
C PRO A 214 -5.82 -0.48 18.87
N VAL A 215 -4.78 0.13 18.34
CA VAL A 215 -4.06 -0.29 17.14
C VAL A 215 -2.58 -0.44 17.44
N LEU A 216 -2.01 -1.55 17.02
CA LEU A 216 -0.58 -1.75 16.95
C LEU A 216 -0.13 -1.70 15.48
N GLY A 217 0.67 -0.69 15.12
CA GLY A 217 1.36 -0.65 13.84
C GLY A 217 2.76 -1.22 14.00
N ILE A 218 3.13 -2.15 13.14
CA ILE A 218 4.49 -2.68 13.09
C ILE A 218 5.12 -2.46 11.73
N ASP A 219 6.40 -2.11 11.73
CA ASP A 219 7.23 -2.05 10.54
C ASP A 219 8.67 -2.40 10.92
N MET A 220 9.45 -2.94 9.98
CA MET A 220 10.84 -3.27 10.23
C MET A 220 11.75 -2.05 10.15
N SER A 221 11.30 -0.96 9.55
CA SER A 221 12.03 0.30 9.38
C SER A 221 11.85 1.22 10.59
N GLU A 222 12.94 1.54 11.28
CA GLU A 222 12.95 2.56 12.32
C GLU A 222 12.59 3.94 11.79
N SER A 223 13.07 4.28 10.59
CA SER A 223 12.80 5.56 9.93
C SER A 223 11.32 5.72 9.60
N TYR A 224 10.67 4.65 9.10
CA TYR A 224 9.24 4.66 8.80
C TYR A 224 8.41 4.73 10.08
N ILE A 225 8.76 3.98 11.13
CA ILE A 225 8.09 4.08 12.45
C ILE A 225 8.25 5.48 13.06
N LYS A 226 9.42 6.10 12.92
CA LYS A 226 9.64 7.49 13.38
C LYS A 226 8.76 8.46 12.60
N HIS A 227 8.63 8.29 11.28
CA HIS A 227 7.73 9.08 10.46
C HIS A 227 6.27 8.86 10.84
N ALA A 228 5.84 7.60 11.01
CA ALA A 228 4.48 7.26 11.44
C ALA A 228 4.13 7.86 12.81
N ARG A 229 5.06 7.90 13.77
CA ARG A 229 4.84 8.57 15.07
C ARG A 229 4.52 10.06 14.90
N ARG A 230 5.24 10.76 14.02
CA ARG A 230 4.94 12.18 13.71
C ARG A 230 3.59 12.33 13.02
N HIS A 231 3.32 11.49 12.03
CA HIS A 231 2.08 11.53 11.28
C HIS A 231 0.84 11.26 12.16
N LEU A 232 0.94 10.29 13.06
CA LEU A 232 -0.15 9.82 13.92
C LEU A 232 -0.19 10.47 15.31
N GLN A 233 0.62 11.51 15.59
CA GLN A 233 0.78 12.12 16.91
C GLN A 233 -0.55 12.59 17.55
N ARG A 234 -1.55 12.94 16.72
CA ARG A 234 -2.88 13.37 17.16
C ARG A 234 -3.88 12.21 17.30
N ARG A 235 -3.47 10.96 17.00
CA ARG A 235 -4.33 9.79 17.10
C ARG A 235 -4.09 9.08 18.42
N SER A 236 -5.14 8.91 19.22
CA SER A 236 -5.06 8.22 20.50
C SER A 236 -5.06 6.69 20.32
N ARG A 237 -4.53 5.94 21.27
CA ARG A 237 -4.50 4.47 21.29
C ARG A 237 -3.84 3.85 20.04
N VAL A 238 -2.80 4.49 19.55
CA VAL A 238 -1.92 3.95 18.52
C VAL A 238 -0.57 3.65 19.17
N HIS A 239 -0.14 2.40 19.05
CA HIS A 239 1.18 1.94 19.44
C HIS A 239 1.95 1.60 18.17
N LEU A 240 3.21 2.02 18.10
CA LEU A 240 4.06 1.78 16.95
C LEU A 240 5.35 1.10 17.40
N SER A 241 5.67 -0.02 16.79
CA SER A 241 6.84 -0.83 17.12
C SER A 241 7.66 -1.19 15.90
N VAL A 242 8.98 -1.14 16.07
CA VAL A 242 9.91 -1.75 15.10
C VAL A 242 9.91 -3.25 15.34
N ALA A 243 9.31 -4.01 14.41
CA ALA A 243 9.19 -5.46 14.53
C ALA A 243 9.14 -6.16 13.17
N ASN A 244 9.56 -7.42 13.14
CA ASN A 244 9.47 -8.27 11.96
C ASN A 244 8.12 -9.01 11.94
N ALA A 245 7.42 -8.96 10.82
CA ALA A 245 6.15 -9.66 10.59
C ALA A 245 6.24 -11.19 10.75
N GLU A 246 7.46 -11.74 10.65
CA GLU A 246 7.71 -13.17 10.88
C GLU A 246 7.60 -13.59 12.35
N SER A 247 7.57 -12.62 13.30
CA SER A 247 7.43 -12.83 14.74
C SER A 247 6.76 -11.62 15.37
N LEU A 248 5.44 -11.65 15.46
CA LEU A 248 4.63 -10.54 15.99
C LEU A 248 4.76 -10.44 17.52
N PRO A 249 4.99 -9.24 18.08
CA PRO A 249 5.27 -9.06 19.51
C PRO A 249 4.00 -9.08 20.37
N VAL A 250 3.11 -10.02 20.13
CA VAL A 250 1.85 -10.18 20.86
C VAL A 250 1.55 -11.66 21.12
N ALA A 251 0.69 -11.91 22.11
CA ALA A 251 0.29 -13.27 22.49
C ALA A 251 -0.57 -13.93 21.39
N GLU A 252 -0.63 -15.25 21.45
CA GLU A 252 -1.56 -16.06 20.67
C GLU A 252 -3.01 -15.65 20.99
N ASP A 253 -3.89 -15.75 19.97
CA ASP A 253 -5.34 -15.50 20.08
C ASP A 253 -5.70 -14.16 20.78
N SER A 254 -4.90 -13.12 20.53
CA SER A 254 -5.04 -11.84 21.22
C SER A 254 -5.63 -10.72 20.34
N GLN A 255 -5.68 -10.90 19.03
CA GLN A 255 -6.10 -9.87 18.08
C GLN A 255 -7.46 -10.21 17.46
N ASP A 256 -8.31 -9.18 17.27
CA ASP A 256 -9.63 -9.33 16.63
C ASP A 256 -9.54 -9.13 15.11
N ALA A 257 -8.59 -8.32 14.65
CA ALA A 257 -8.32 -8.12 13.23
C ALA A 257 -6.83 -7.88 12.95
N LEU A 258 -6.41 -8.30 11.77
CA LEU A 258 -5.10 -8.00 11.19
C LEU A 258 -5.30 -7.37 9.82
N ILE A 259 -4.44 -6.45 9.48
CA ILE A 259 -4.36 -5.91 8.14
C ILE A 259 -2.90 -5.82 7.68
N SER A 260 -2.68 -5.99 6.39
CA SER A 260 -1.41 -5.67 5.75
C SER A 260 -1.69 -4.95 4.43
N THR A 261 -0.97 -3.87 4.16
CA THR A 261 -1.15 -3.06 2.96
C THR A 261 0.15 -2.92 2.20
N PHE A 262 0.19 -3.41 0.95
CA PHE A 262 1.34 -3.32 0.03
C PHE A 262 2.65 -3.90 0.59
N LEU A 263 2.56 -5.06 1.26
CA LEU A 263 3.71 -5.74 1.83
C LEU A 263 4.01 -7.09 1.17
N PHE A 264 2.99 -7.89 0.89
CA PHE A 264 3.20 -9.30 0.55
C PHE A 264 3.89 -9.50 -0.80
N HIS A 265 3.75 -8.56 -1.74
CA HIS A 265 4.47 -8.59 -3.00
C HIS A 265 5.99 -8.37 -2.84
N GLU A 266 6.43 -7.77 -1.73
CA GLU A 266 7.83 -7.56 -1.38
C GLU A 266 8.47 -8.71 -0.58
N LEU A 267 7.68 -9.72 -0.18
CA LEU A 267 8.16 -10.83 0.62
C LEU A 267 8.52 -12.06 -0.23
N PRO A 268 9.64 -12.75 0.06
CA PRO A 268 9.92 -14.05 -0.52
C PRO A 268 8.81 -15.07 -0.19
N PRO A 269 8.55 -16.09 -1.04
CA PRO A 269 7.51 -17.09 -0.80
C PRO A 269 7.61 -17.80 0.56
N LYS A 270 8.84 -18.07 1.02
CA LYS A 270 9.08 -18.67 2.36
C LYS A 270 8.64 -17.72 3.48
N VAL A 271 8.95 -16.44 3.34
CA VAL A 271 8.60 -15.41 4.34
C VAL A 271 7.10 -15.18 4.36
N ARG A 272 6.41 -15.12 3.19
CA ARG A 272 4.94 -15.05 3.14
C ARG A 272 4.29 -16.16 3.97
N ARG A 273 4.77 -17.42 3.80
CA ARG A 273 4.26 -18.55 4.60
C ARG A 273 4.46 -18.36 6.10
N THR A 274 5.63 -17.87 6.50
CA THR A 274 5.92 -17.61 7.91
C THR A 274 5.02 -16.51 8.46
N VAL A 275 4.84 -15.40 7.71
CA VAL A 275 3.97 -14.30 8.11
C VAL A 275 2.51 -14.74 8.22
N VAL A 276 1.98 -15.52 7.25
CA VAL A 276 0.59 -16.03 7.33
C VAL A 276 0.40 -16.95 8.53
N ARG A 277 1.38 -17.81 8.83
CA ARG A 277 1.36 -18.66 10.03
C ARG A 277 1.34 -17.82 11.31
N GLU A 278 2.12 -16.77 11.35
CA GLU A 278 2.19 -15.85 12.50
C GLU A 278 0.89 -15.04 12.65
N CYS A 279 0.30 -14.61 11.53
CA CYS A 279 -1.04 -14.03 11.53
C CYS A 279 -2.08 -15.00 12.13
N ALA A 280 -2.02 -16.28 11.76
CA ALA A 280 -2.91 -17.29 12.33
C ALA A 280 -2.68 -17.48 13.83
N ARG A 281 -1.44 -17.42 14.31
CA ARG A 281 -1.14 -17.55 15.72
C ARG A 281 -1.78 -16.45 16.56
N VAL A 282 -1.65 -15.20 16.12
CA VAL A 282 -2.05 -14.04 16.95
C VAL A 282 -3.53 -13.68 16.82
N LEU A 283 -4.19 -14.08 15.74
CA LEU A 283 -5.59 -13.77 15.51
C LEU A 283 -6.48 -14.72 16.30
N LYS A 284 -7.51 -14.20 16.95
CA LYS A 284 -8.52 -15.00 17.65
C LYS A 284 -9.33 -15.86 16.66
N PRO A 285 -9.87 -17.01 17.07
CA PRO A 285 -10.94 -17.68 16.32
C PRO A 285 -12.08 -16.70 16.00
N GLY A 286 -12.56 -16.69 14.76
CA GLY A 286 -13.54 -15.72 14.26
C GLY A 286 -12.98 -14.34 13.94
N GLY A 287 -11.71 -14.09 14.19
CA GLY A 287 -11.03 -12.85 13.82
C GLY A 287 -10.75 -12.75 12.30
N ARG A 288 -10.58 -11.53 11.80
CA ARG A 288 -10.41 -11.23 10.37
C ARG A 288 -9.01 -10.79 10.01
N PHE A 289 -8.44 -11.42 8.96
CA PHE A 289 -7.22 -10.96 8.31
C PHE A 289 -7.56 -10.36 6.94
N ILE A 290 -7.10 -9.14 6.70
CA ILE A 290 -7.30 -8.41 5.45
C ILE A 290 -5.93 -8.14 4.82
N LEU A 291 -5.78 -8.54 3.56
CA LEU A 291 -4.59 -8.29 2.77
C LEU A 291 -4.95 -7.38 1.60
N VAL A 292 -4.45 -6.15 1.63
CA VAL A 292 -4.56 -5.16 0.53
C VAL A 292 -3.26 -5.17 -0.24
N ASP A 293 -3.30 -5.62 -1.50
CA ASP A 293 -2.07 -5.71 -2.29
C ASP A 293 -2.37 -5.58 -3.80
N SER A 294 -1.35 -5.68 -4.63
CA SER A 294 -1.48 -5.66 -6.08
C SER A 294 -2.47 -6.71 -6.59
N LEU A 295 -3.06 -6.49 -7.74
CA LEU A 295 -3.70 -7.55 -8.51
C LEU A 295 -2.71 -8.69 -8.74
N GLN A 296 -3.23 -9.91 -8.88
CA GLN A 296 -2.48 -11.08 -9.29
C GLN A 296 -2.84 -11.48 -10.73
N ARG A 297 -2.06 -12.36 -11.32
CA ARG A 297 -2.30 -12.87 -12.66
C ARG A 297 -3.69 -13.50 -12.76
N GLY A 298 -4.44 -13.09 -13.79
CA GLY A 298 -5.78 -13.57 -14.04
C GLY A 298 -6.90 -12.90 -13.24
N ASP A 299 -6.61 -12.09 -12.21
CA ASP A 299 -7.64 -11.29 -11.52
C ASP A 299 -8.35 -10.34 -12.51
N ARG A 300 -7.56 -9.75 -13.39
CA ARG A 300 -7.96 -8.87 -14.48
C ARG A 300 -7.07 -9.17 -15.70
N PRO A 301 -7.45 -10.10 -16.58
CA PRO A 301 -6.61 -10.49 -17.73
C PRO A 301 -6.19 -9.34 -18.63
N ASP A 302 -7.03 -8.30 -18.75
CA ASP A 302 -6.73 -7.06 -19.47
C ASP A 302 -5.60 -6.23 -18.83
N TYR A 303 -5.20 -6.53 -17.56
CA TYR A 303 -4.12 -5.88 -16.81
C TYR A 303 -2.85 -6.75 -16.68
N ASP A 304 -2.88 -8.02 -17.06
CA ASP A 304 -1.76 -8.95 -16.85
C ASP A 304 -0.44 -8.42 -17.45
N GLY A 305 -0.50 -7.79 -18.62
CA GLY A 305 0.67 -7.17 -19.22
C GLY A 305 1.24 -6.01 -18.39
N LEU A 306 0.41 -5.20 -17.74
CA LEU A 306 0.87 -4.15 -16.83
C LEU A 306 1.58 -4.75 -15.62
N LEU A 307 1.05 -5.84 -15.05
CA LEU A 307 1.66 -6.55 -13.93
C LEU A 307 3.01 -7.17 -14.32
N GLU A 308 3.14 -7.69 -15.54
CA GLU A 308 4.41 -8.26 -16.05
C GLU A 308 5.47 -7.19 -16.33
N LEU A 309 5.06 -5.98 -16.73
CA LEU A 309 5.97 -4.86 -17.00
C LEU A 309 6.50 -4.21 -15.71
N PHE A 310 5.76 -4.30 -14.61
CA PHE A 310 6.10 -3.65 -13.34
C PHE A 310 7.47 -4.08 -12.82
N PRO A 311 7.79 -5.38 -12.60
CA PRO A 311 9.10 -5.82 -12.10
C PRO A 311 10.23 -5.68 -13.14
N GLN A 312 9.92 -5.35 -14.39
CA GLN A 312 10.93 -5.02 -15.39
C GLN A 312 11.37 -3.55 -15.29
N SER A 313 10.47 -2.69 -14.80
CA SER A 313 10.68 -1.24 -14.64
C SER A 313 11.22 -0.88 -13.26
N TYR A 314 10.85 -1.67 -12.25
CA TYR A 314 11.20 -1.47 -10.85
C TYR A 314 11.94 -2.70 -10.31
N HIS A 315 12.78 -2.50 -9.28
CA HIS A 315 13.41 -3.63 -8.60
C HIS A 315 12.41 -4.22 -7.60
N GLU A 316 11.72 -5.27 -8.06
CA GLU A 316 10.71 -6.03 -7.32
C GLU A 316 11.03 -7.53 -7.38
N PRO A 317 12.00 -8.01 -6.59
CA PRO A 317 12.55 -9.35 -6.77
C PRO A 317 11.53 -10.48 -6.47
N TYR A 318 10.52 -10.20 -5.67
CA TYR A 318 9.55 -11.20 -5.22
C TYR A 318 8.18 -11.07 -5.89
N TYR A 319 7.97 -10.02 -6.67
CA TYR A 319 6.68 -9.68 -7.28
C TYR A 319 6.19 -10.79 -8.22
N ARG A 320 7.06 -11.36 -9.06
CA ARG A 320 6.66 -12.46 -9.96
C ARG A 320 6.08 -13.64 -9.21
N SER A 321 6.71 -14.04 -8.09
CA SER A 321 6.22 -15.13 -7.27
C SER A 321 4.94 -14.77 -6.49
N TYR A 322 4.69 -13.48 -6.28
CA TYR A 322 3.45 -12.97 -5.72
C TYR A 322 2.30 -13.09 -6.74
N LEU A 323 2.55 -12.75 -8.00
CA LEU A 323 1.52 -12.82 -9.05
C LEU A 323 0.89 -14.22 -9.19
N ASP A 324 1.66 -15.27 -8.91
CA ASP A 324 1.24 -16.66 -9.07
C ASP A 324 0.92 -17.36 -7.73
N GLU A 325 0.98 -16.63 -6.59
CA GLU A 325 0.70 -17.19 -5.26
C GLU A 325 -0.80 -17.41 -5.05
N ASN A 326 -1.19 -18.62 -4.68
CA ASN A 326 -2.56 -18.90 -4.26
C ASN A 326 -2.74 -18.62 -2.76
N PHE A 327 -3.13 -17.38 -2.44
CA PHE A 327 -3.30 -16.95 -1.05
C PHE A 327 -4.42 -17.67 -0.32
N ALA A 328 -5.49 -18.08 -1.00
CA ALA A 328 -6.57 -18.86 -0.39
C ALA A 328 -6.04 -20.23 0.07
N ALA A 329 -5.30 -20.93 -0.79
CA ALA A 329 -4.67 -22.20 -0.45
C ALA A 329 -3.56 -22.03 0.61
N LEU A 330 -2.77 -20.97 0.54
CA LEU A 330 -1.73 -20.67 1.53
C LEU A 330 -2.34 -20.41 2.91
N ALA A 331 -3.31 -19.53 3.02
CA ALA A 331 -3.97 -19.18 4.26
C ALA A 331 -4.76 -20.37 4.85
N GLY A 332 -5.41 -21.15 3.98
CA GLY A 332 -6.14 -22.37 4.37
C GLY A 332 -5.29 -23.39 5.12
N LYS A 333 -3.98 -23.48 4.85
CA LYS A 333 -3.04 -24.36 5.58
C LYS A 333 -2.88 -23.99 7.05
N TYR A 334 -3.24 -22.75 7.42
CA TYR A 334 -3.10 -22.23 8.77
C TYR A 334 -4.46 -21.90 9.43
N GLY A 335 -5.55 -22.49 8.94
CA GLY A 335 -6.87 -22.39 9.55
C GLY A 335 -7.69 -21.17 9.12
N PHE A 336 -7.26 -20.45 8.09
CA PHE A 336 -8.07 -19.38 7.51
C PHE A 336 -9.07 -19.92 6.48
N VAL A 337 -10.23 -19.27 6.40
CA VAL A 337 -11.19 -19.39 5.32
C VAL A 337 -11.12 -18.14 4.48
N HIS A 338 -10.91 -18.27 3.18
CA HIS A 338 -11.05 -17.17 2.24
C HIS A 338 -12.54 -16.80 2.11
N VAL A 339 -12.85 -15.54 2.39
CA VAL A 339 -14.22 -15.02 2.35
C VAL A 339 -14.55 -14.44 0.99
N ARG A 340 -13.67 -13.53 0.50
CA ARG A 340 -13.82 -12.90 -0.82
C ARG A 340 -12.59 -12.08 -1.20
N ASP A 341 -12.54 -11.74 -2.48
CA ASP A 341 -11.67 -10.69 -3.02
C ASP A 341 -12.54 -9.50 -3.46
N VAL A 342 -12.05 -8.27 -3.18
CA VAL A 342 -12.67 -7.03 -3.63
C VAL A 342 -11.67 -6.29 -4.52
N ASN A 343 -12.06 -6.01 -5.75
CA ASN A 343 -11.22 -5.23 -6.66
C ASN A 343 -11.17 -3.76 -6.24
N ALA A 344 -9.98 -3.19 -6.22
CA ALA A 344 -9.72 -1.78 -5.91
C ALA A 344 -8.74 -1.19 -6.94
N PHE A 345 -9.20 -0.97 -8.17
CA PHE A 345 -8.41 -0.47 -9.29
C PHE A 345 -7.31 -1.47 -9.71
N ILE A 346 -6.02 -1.14 -9.52
CA ILE A 346 -4.87 -2.03 -9.80
C ILE A 346 -4.43 -2.82 -8.58
N SER A 347 -5.29 -2.89 -7.58
CA SER A 347 -5.08 -3.63 -6.34
C SER A 347 -6.32 -4.46 -6.02
N LYS A 348 -6.18 -5.38 -5.09
CA LYS A 348 -7.29 -6.15 -4.52
C LYS A 348 -7.20 -6.23 -3.00
N ILE A 349 -8.35 -6.43 -2.38
CA ILE A 349 -8.48 -6.68 -0.96
C ILE A 349 -8.91 -8.14 -0.81
N MET A 350 -8.04 -8.97 -0.27
CA MET A 350 -8.31 -10.36 0.05
C MET A 350 -8.74 -10.45 1.51
N VAL A 351 -9.85 -11.09 1.78
CA VAL A 351 -10.47 -11.19 3.12
C VAL A 351 -10.48 -12.63 3.58
N PHE A 352 -9.94 -12.86 4.77
CA PHE A 352 -9.84 -14.18 5.40
C PHE A 352 -10.37 -14.11 6.83
N ASP A 353 -11.14 -15.11 7.24
CA ASP A 353 -11.58 -15.29 8.61
C ASP A 353 -10.89 -16.52 9.22
N LYS A 354 -10.39 -16.42 10.46
CA LYS A 354 -9.80 -17.55 11.20
C LYS A 354 -10.92 -18.46 11.73
N ARG A 355 -10.80 -19.76 11.48
CA ARG A 355 -11.67 -20.77 12.11
C ARG A 355 -11.41 -20.94 13.59
#